data_6331ffdef2f73d0cba641aaff11338d8
#
_entry.id   6331ffdef2f73d0cba641aaff11338d8
#
_cell.length_a   1.000
_cell.length_b   1.000
_cell.length_c   1.000
_cell.angle_alpha   90.00
_cell.angle_beta   90.00
_cell.angle_gamma   90.00
#
_symmetry.space_group_name_H-M   'P 1'
#
loop_
_entity.id
_entity.type
_entity.pdbx_description
1 polymer ?
#
loop_
_entity_poly.entity_id
_entity_poly.type
_entity_poly.pdbx_seq_one_letter_code
_entity_poly.pdbx_strand_id
1 'polypeptide(L)'
;MSLSAGNATHTAAAASSSSSSPLDTESSRTTGLEERSQAGVLYRGDGGVYMPLDWREAFDEGEDKIQQDIIKMIMQYLQDVGFSSSMMTVQDEANVKYLNHMKHRVHAKQMKKAILDGMWSEADKLLSKKPFQGQKQFQYALHKQHFLELIESGEHQKAYNQLMRRLKPLEEYQSSPDEFRELC
;
A
#
# COMPACT_ATOMS: atom_id res chain seq x y z
N MET A 1 -47.88 40.70 2.67
CA MET A 1 -47.06 41.66 3.42
C MET A 1 -45.64 41.36 3.08
N SER A 2 -45.06 41.86 1.97
CA SER A 2 -44.48 43.22 1.74
C SER A 2 -43.44 43.55 2.79
N LEU A 3 -42.21 43.67 2.42
CA LEU A 3 -41.37 44.72 1.86
C LEU A 3 -39.91 44.26 2.04
N SER A 4 -39.09 44.24 1.02
CA SER A 4 -38.35 45.32 0.32
C SER A 4 -37.00 45.61 0.97
N ALA A 5 -35.99 45.33 0.27
CA ALA A 5 -35.04 46.17 -0.49
C ALA A 5 -33.96 46.87 0.34
N GLY A 6 -32.76 46.83 -0.17
CA GLY A 6 -31.62 47.63 0.29
C GLY A 6 -30.36 47.31 -0.48
N ASN A 7 -30.29 47.81 -1.66
CA ASN A 7 -29.20 48.02 -2.60
C ASN A 7 -28.26 49.11 -2.07
N ALA A 8 -26.96 48.91 -2.14
CA ALA A 8 -25.99 50.04 -2.21
C ALA A 8 -24.72 49.58 -2.90
N THR A 9 -24.63 50.01 -4.12
CA THR A 9 -23.46 50.18 -4.96
C THR A 9 -22.53 51.25 -4.39
N HIS A 10 -21.26 51.06 -4.43
CA HIS A 10 -20.29 52.15 -4.57
C HIS A 10 -19.13 51.77 -5.47
N THR A 11 -19.12 52.51 -6.53
CA THR A 11 -18.20 52.68 -7.65
C THR A 11 -17.07 53.62 -7.28
N ALA A 12 -16.03 53.61 -8.06
CA ALA A 12 -15.01 54.60 -8.46
C ALA A 12 -13.63 54.35 -7.91
N ALA A 13 -12.73 54.12 -8.75
CA ALA A 13 -12.01 54.86 -9.83
C ALA A 13 -10.67 55.34 -9.29
N ALA A 14 -9.64 54.84 -9.91
CA ALA A 14 -8.74 55.40 -10.93
C ALA A 14 -7.64 56.36 -10.40
N ALA A 15 -6.46 56.10 -10.84
CA ALA A 15 -5.48 56.90 -11.54
C ALA A 15 -4.05 56.50 -11.08
N SER A 16 -3.24 55.90 -11.93
CA SER A 16 -2.28 56.49 -12.92
C SER A 16 -1.15 57.28 -12.31
N SER A 17 0.05 56.84 -12.60
CA SER A 17 1.19 57.52 -13.25
C SER A 17 2.48 56.74 -12.95
N SER A 18 3.12 56.11 -13.91
CA SER A 18 4.18 56.57 -14.80
C SER A 18 5.43 57.13 -14.11
N SER A 19 6.54 56.40 -14.29
CA SER A 19 7.78 56.91 -14.88
C SER A 19 8.90 55.87 -14.75
N SER A 20 9.32 55.32 -15.87
CA SER A 20 10.62 55.55 -16.55
C SER A 20 11.84 55.00 -15.84
N SER A 21 12.46 54.06 -16.56
CA SER A 21 13.83 53.54 -16.61
C SER A 21 14.92 54.62 -16.61
N PRO A 22 16.23 54.33 -16.69
CA PRO A 22 16.94 53.09 -17.04
C PRO A 22 18.29 52.89 -16.31
N LEU A 23 18.99 51.77 -16.77
CA LEU A 23 20.46 51.56 -16.77
C LEU A 23 21.12 51.32 -15.40
N ASP A 24 21.80 50.22 -15.19
CA ASP A 24 23.09 49.89 -15.77
C ASP A 24 23.47 48.43 -15.55
N THR A 25 24.11 47.93 -16.52
CA THR A 25 25.02 46.84 -16.71
C THR A 25 25.95 46.57 -15.51
N GLU A 26 25.96 45.33 -15.02
CA GLU A 26 27.20 44.67 -14.59
C GLU A 26 27.00 43.13 -14.70
N SER A 27 27.49 42.62 -15.69
CA SER A 27 28.59 41.70 -15.99
C SER A 27 28.90 40.70 -14.86
N SER A 28 28.66 39.47 -15.24
CA SER A 28 29.50 38.30 -14.94
C SER A 28 29.73 37.93 -13.49
N ARG A 29 28.98 36.90 -13.06
CA ARG A 29 29.56 35.71 -12.45
C ARG A 29 28.59 34.54 -12.56
N THR A 30 28.66 33.89 -13.70
CA THR A 30 28.22 32.48 -13.79
C THR A 30 29.17 31.65 -12.95
N THR A 31 28.88 31.51 -11.68
CA THR A 31 29.38 30.35 -10.96
C THR A 31 28.49 29.20 -11.37
N GLY A 32 29.03 28.35 -12.23
CA GLY A 32 28.46 27.06 -12.56
C GLY A 32 28.25 26.25 -11.31
N LEU A 33 27.02 26.19 -10.88
CA LEU A 33 26.53 25.04 -10.17
C LEU A 33 26.39 23.92 -11.21
N GLU A 34 27.50 23.22 -11.43
CA GLU A 34 27.43 21.88 -11.99
C GLU A 34 26.52 21.09 -11.06
N GLU A 35 25.27 20.93 -11.47
CA GLU A 35 24.41 19.85 -10.96
C GLU A 35 25.19 18.56 -11.18
N ARG A 36 25.85 18.10 -10.13
CA ARG A 36 26.31 16.73 -10.04
C ARG A 36 25.06 15.87 -10.03
N SER A 37 24.65 15.46 -11.23
CA SER A 37 23.76 14.35 -11.43
C SER A 37 24.34 13.16 -10.66
N GLN A 38 23.75 12.83 -9.52
CA GLN A 38 24.07 11.61 -8.81
C GLN A 38 23.51 10.45 -9.63
N ALA A 39 24.35 9.94 -10.53
CA ALA A 39 24.06 8.70 -11.24
C ALA A 39 23.88 7.60 -10.19
N GLY A 40 22.66 7.06 -10.10
CA GLY A 40 22.37 5.92 -9.26
C GLY A 40 23.15 4.72 -9.75
N VAL A 41 23.99 4.16 -8.89
CA VAL A 41 24.77 2.95 -9.20
C VAL A 41 23.89 1.74 -8.94
N LEU A 42 23.45 1.06 -9.99
CA LEU A 42 22.79 -0.23 -9.89
C LEU A 42 23.87 -1.33 -9.74
N TYR A 43 23.87 -2.01 -8.60
CA TYR A 43 24.77 -3.16 -8.34
C TYR A 43 24.23 -4.40 -9.06
N ARG A 44 25.02 -4.92 -10.00
CA ARG A 44 24.84 -6.24 -10.56
C ARG A 44 25.89 -7.17 -9.97
N GLY A 45 25.47 -8.24 -9.32
CA GLY A 45 26.30 -9.10 -8.47
C GLY A 45 27.23 -10.09 -9.19
N ASP A 46 27.69 -9.83 -10.42
CA ASP A 46 28.48 -10.74 -11.26
C ASP A 46 29.84 -10.20 -11.75
N GLY A 47 30.39 -9.19 -11.08
CA GLY A 47 31.72 -8.65 -11.40
C GLY A 47 31.81 -7.84 -12.71
N GLY A 48 30.67 -7.45 -13.28
CA GLY A 48 30.58 -6.66 -14.50
C GLY A 48 30.92 -5.19 -14.29
N VAL A 49 31.43 -4.55 -15.33
CA VAL A 49 31.77 -3.12 -15.38
C VAL A 49 30.54 -2.28 -15.08
N TYR A 50 30.60 -1.46 -14.04
CA TYR A 50 29.52 -0.54 -13.67
C TYR A 50 29.46 0.59 -14.70
N MET A 51 28.43 0.58 -15.54
CA MET A 51 28.06 1.74 -16.33
C MET A 51 27.07 2.59 -15.50
N PRO A 52 27.33 3.88 -15.29
CA PRO A 52 26.33 4.75 -14.70
C PRO A 52 25.14 4.81 -15.65
N LEU A 53 24.03 4.20 -15.26
CA LEU A 53 22.76 4.39 -15.98
C LEU A 53 22.33 5.84 -15.76
N ASP A 54 22.10 6.57 -16.86
CA ASP A 54 21.37 7.82 -16.76
C ASP A 54 19.95 7.48 -16.29
N TRP A 55 19.54 8.02 -15.15
CA TRP A 55 18.20 7.79 -14.61
C TRP A 55 17.08 8.15 -15.61
N ARG A 56 17.38 9.07 -16.55
CA ARG A 56 16.48 9.46 -17.63
C ARG A 56 16.32 8.39 -18.70
N GLU A 57 17.33 7.54 -18.90
CA GLU A 57 17.25 6.37 -19.79
C GLU A 57 16.63 5.17 -19.07
N ALA A 58 16.76 5.11 -17.73
CA ALA A 58 16.22 4.02 -16.94
C ALA A 58 14.71 4.17 -16.62
N PHE A 59 14.19 5.39 -16.69
CA PHE A 59 12.82 5.71 -16.31
C PHE A 59 12.18 6.65 -17.34
N ASP A 60 11.36 6.08 -18.23
CA ASP A 60 10.52 6.85 -19.15
C ASP A 60 9.15 7.09 -18.50
N GLU A 61 8.92 8.33 -18.07
CA GLU A 61 7.65 8.76 -17.47
C GLU A 61 6.47 8.66 -18.44
N GLY A 62 6.75 8.64 -19.75
CA GLY A 62 5.77 8.55 -20.82
C GLY A 62 5.35 7.12 -21.14
N GLU A 63 6.03 6.10 -20.61
CA GLU A 63 5.66 4.72 -20.86
C GLU A 63 4.33 4.39 -20.19
N ASP A 64 3.33 3.97 -20.97
CA ASP A 64 1.99 3.60 -20.50
C ASP A 64 1.99 2.65 -19.31
N LYS A 65 2.93 1.70 -19.28
CA LYS A 65 3.08 0.73 -18.21
C LYS A 65 3.51 1.39 -16.90
N ILE A 66 4.46 2.30 -16.97
CA ILE A 66 4.96 3.04 -15.78
C ILE A 66 3.87 3.94 -15.24
N GLN A 67 3.15 4.67 -16.11
CA GLN A 67 2.00 5.48 -15.71
C GLN A 67 0.92 4.64 -15.02
N GLN A 68 0.57 3.48 -15.59
CA GLN A 68 -0.38 2.57 -14.96
C GLN A 68 0.09 2.07 -13.59
N ASP A 69 1.36 1.78 -13.42
CA ASP A 69 1.90 1.30 -12.15
C ASP A 69 1.93 2.42 -11.09
N ILE A 70 2.24 3.67 -11.49
CA ILE A 70 2.11 4.85 -10.62
C ILE A 70 0.66 5.04 -10.18
N ILE A 71 -0.30 4.96 -11.10
CA ILE A 71 -1.73 5.08 -10.79
C ILE A 71 -2.16 3.99 -9.81
N LYS A 72 -1.72 2.74 -10.01
CA LYS A 72 -2.01 1.64 -9.08
C LYS A 72 -1.44 1.88 -7.69
N MET A 73 -0.22 2.46 -7.58
CA MET A 73 0.37 2.82 -6.29
C MET A 73 -0.43 3.93 -5.59
N ILE A 74 -0.87 4.96 -6.32
CA ILE A 74 -1.73 6.03 -5.79
C ILE A 74 -3.05 5.44 -5.29
N MET A 75 -3.70 4.61 -6.08
CA MET A 75 -4.96 3.93 -5.71
C MET A 75 -4.77 3.07 -4.45
N GLN A 76 -3.65 2.37 -4.36
CA GLN A 76 -3.30 1.59 -3.18
C GLN A 76 -3.15 2.47 -1.94
N TYR A 77 -2.43 3.58 -2.04
CA TYR A 77 -2.28 4.54 -0.96
C TYR A 77 -3.64 5.08 -0.49
N LEU A 78 -4.47 5.56 -1.42
CA LEU A 78 -5.81 6.07 -1.11
C LEU A 78 -6.66 5.02 -0.36
N GLN A 79 -6.59 3.76 -0.79
CA GLN A 79 -7.30 2.66 -0.15
C GLN A 79 -6.77 2.38 1.27
N ASP A 80 -5.46 2.45 1.48
CA ASP A 80 -4.85 2.15 2.78
C ASP A 80 -5.15 3.24 3.82
N VAL A 81 -5.26 4.48 3.38
CA VAL A 81 -5.67 5.63 4.22
C VAL A 81 -7.18 5.66 4.45
N GLY A 82 -7.98 4.96 3.63
CA GLY A 82 -9.45 4.89 3.76
C GLY A 82 -10.22 5.80 2.80
N PHE A 83 -9.55 6.46 1.85
CA PHE A 83 -10.18 7.32 0.84
C PHE A 83 -10.76 6.51 -0.33
N SER A 84 -11.70 5.61 0.00
CA SER A 84 -12.25 4.67 -0.99
C SER A 84 -12.97 5.35 -2.16
N SER A 85 -13.68 6.46 -1.91
CA SER A 85 -14.35 7.22 -2.98
C SER A 85 -13.34 7.83 -3.94
N SER A 86 -12.29 8.47 -3.42
CA SER A 86 -11.24 9.06 -4.25
C SER A 86 -10.50 7.99 -5.07
N MET A 87 -10.25 6.82 -4.48
CA MET A 87 -9.67 5.70 -5.20
C MET A 87 -10.55 5.22 -6.35
N MET A 88 -11.88 5.12 -6.14
CA MET A 88 -12.83 4.75 -7.20
C MET A 88 -12.82 5.79 -8.33
N THR A 89 -12.82 7.08 -8.01
CA THR A 89 -12.74 8.16 -9.01
C THR A 89 -11.46 8.06 -9.85
N VAL A 90 -10.30 7.88 -9.20
CA VAL A 90 -9.02 7.69 -9.92
C VAL A 90 -9.07 6.44 -10.80
N GLN A 91 -9.66 5.35 -10.33
CA GLN A 91 -9.83 4.12 -11.11
C GLN A 91 -10.65 4.35 -12.38
N ASP A 92 -11.77 5.08 -12.25
CA ASP A 92 -12.68 5.33 -13.36
C ASP A 92 -12.07 6.30 -14.37
N GLU A 93 -11.41 7.36 -13.92
CA GLU A 93 -10.73 8.34 -14.78
C GLU A 93 -9.54 7.73 -15.52
N ALA A 94 -8.73 6.95 -14.84
CA ALA A 94 -7.56 6.30 -15.43
C ALA A 94 -7.88 5.04 -16.25
N ASN A 95 -9.13 4.55 -16.20
CA ASN A 95 -9.57 3.29 -16.82
C ASN A 95 -8.67 2.10 -16.45
N VAL A 96 -8.12 2.06 -15.24
CA VAL A 96 -7.22 1.02 -14.75
C VAL A 96 -7.98 0.01 -13.91
N LYS A 97 -8.05 -1.25 -14.32
CA LYS A 97 -8.71 -2.32 -13.56
C LYS A 97 -7.84 -2.76 -12.37
N TYR A 98 -7.99 -2.10 -11.24
CA TYR A 98 -7.24 -2.37 -10.01
C TYR A 98 -7.81 -3.50 -9.14
N LEU A 99 -9.08 -3.84 -9.32
CA LEU A 99 -9.86 -4.73 -8.45
C LEU A 99 -9.26 -6.13 -8.21
N ASN A 100 -8.51 -6.69 -9.17
CA ASN A 100 -7.97 -8.04 -9.01
C ASN A 100 -6.83 -8.12 -7.98
N HIS A 101 -5.99 -7.10 -7.88
CA HIS A 101 -4.93 -7.01 -6.86
C HIS A 101 -5.49 -6.68 -5.48
N MET A 102 -6.60 -5.95 -5.43
CA MET A 102 -7.26 -5.56 -4.18
C MET A 102 -7.87 -6.72 -3.40
N LYS A 103 -8.42 -7.73 -4.09
CA LYS A 103 -9.09 -8.87 -3.42
C LYS A 103 -8.17 -9.57 -2.43
N HIS A 104 -6.90 -9.77 -2.78
CA HIS A 104 -5.92 -10.42 -1.90
C HIS A 104 -5.62 -9.57 -0.65
N ARG A 105 -5.48 -8.26 -0.82
CA ARG A 105 -5.24 -7.33 0.32
C ARG A 105 -6.44 -7.24 1.25
N VAL A 106 -7.66 -7.18 0.70
CA VAL A 106 -8.89 -7.19 1.50
C VAL A 106 -8.98 -8.48 2.33
N HIS A 107 -8.73 -9.63 1.72
CA HIS A 107 -8.71 -10.90 2.45
C HIS A 107 -7.61 -10.94 3.52
N ALA A 108 -6.43 -10.38 3.25
CA ALA A 108 -5.36 -10.29 4.25
C ALA A 108 -5.73 -9.38 5.43
N LYS A 109 -6.36 -8.21 5.18
CA LYS A 109 -6.88 -7.33 6.24
C LYS A 109 -7.99 -8.01 7.06
N GLN A 110 -8.91 -8.71 6.39
CA GLN A 110 -9.97 -9.47 7.06
C GLN A 110 -9.40 -10.61 7.91
N MET A 111 -8.42 -11.36 7.39
CA MET A 111 -7.74 -12.41 8.12
C MET A 111 -7.04 -11.86 9.37
N LYS A 112 -6.25 -10.78 9.21
CA LYS A 112 -5.59 -10.13 10.35
C LYS A 112 -6.61 -9.70 11.41
N LYS A 113 -7.71 -9.08 11.00
CA LYS A 113 -8.77 -8.67 11.92
C LYS A 113 -9.40 -9.88 12.63
N ALA A 114 -9.77 -10.92 11.88
CA ALA A 114 -10.38 -12.12 12.44
C ALA A 114 -9.47 -12.80 13.50
N ILE A 115 -8.16 -12.84 13.26
CA ILE A 115 -7.18 -13.37 14.23
C ILE A 115 -7.11 -12.49 15.47
N LEU A 116 -6.99 -11.18 15.31
CA LEU A 116 -6.85 -10.25 16.44
C LEU A 116 -8.11 -10.17 17.30
N ASP A 117 -9.29 -10.36 16.68
CA ASP A 117 -10.58 -10.34 17.36
C ASP A 117 -10.99 -11.76 17.91
N GLY A 118 -10.14 -12.78 17.74
CA GLY A 118 -10.42 -14.16 18.15
C GLY A 118 -11.56 -14.84 17.38
N MET A 119 -11.93 -14.31 16.21
CA MET A 119 -13.03 -14.84 15.39
C MET A 119 -12.55 -16.02 14.51
N TRP A 120 -12.23 -17.14 15.16
CA TRP A 120 -11.60 -18.31 14.53
C TRP A 120 -12.45 -18.96 13.44
N SER A 121 -13.77 -18.93 13.58
CA SER A 121 -14.68 -19.46 12.55
C SER A 121 -14.64 -18.65 11.25
N GLU A 122 -14.39 -17.34 11.33
CA GLU A 122 -14.22 -16.48 10.15
C GLU A 122 -12.83 -16.66 9.53
N ALA A 123 -11.80 -16.78 10.37
CA ALA A 123 -10.45 -17.10 9.92
C ALA A 123 -10.43 -18.44 9.13
N ASP A 124 -11.10 -19.48 9.62
CA ASP A 124 -11.22 -20.76 8.91
C ASP A 124 -11.92 -20.64 7.55
N LYS A 125 -12.97 -19.83 7.44
CA LYS A 125 -13.63 -19.55 6.16
C LYS A 125 -12.71 -18.82 5.17
N LEU A 126 -11.86 -17.93 5.67
CA LEU A 126 -10.90 -17.21 4.86
C LEU A 126 -9.75 -18.10 4.36
N LEU A 127 -9.36 -19.14 5.12
CA LEU A 127 -8.34 -20.11 4.70
C LEU A 127 -8.66 -20.83 3.38
N SER A 128 -9.95 -21.02 3.08
CA SER A 128 -10.38 -21.63 1.82
C SER A 128 -10.26 -20.71 0.61
N LYS A 129 -10.02 -19.40 0.83
CA LYS A 129 -9.92 -18.42 -0.23
C LYS A 129 -8.48 -18.24 -0.70
N LYS A 130 -8.30 -17.86 -1.98
CA LYS A 130 -7.03 -17.30 -2.44
C LYS A 130 -6.80 -15.98 -1.67
N PRO A 131 -5.64 -15.68 -1.15
CA PRO A 131 -4.32 -16.29 -1.35
C PRO A 131 -3.90 -17.36 -0.33
N PHE A 132 -4.72 -17.77 0.63
CA PHE A 132 -4.33 -18.61 1.77
C PHE A 132 -4.38 -20.12 1.50
N GLN A 133 -5.14 -20.54 0.49
CA GLN A 133 -5.44 -21.96 0.22
C GLN A 133 -4.20 -22.83 0.04
N GLY A 134 -3.10 -22.30 -0.51
CA GLY A 134 -1.83 -23.00 -0.73
C GLY A 134 -0.81 -22.85 0.39
N GLN A 135 -1.06 -22.00 1.38
CA GLN A 135 -0.07 -21.61 2.39
C GLN A 135 -0.15 -22.52 3.63
N LYS A 136 0.39 -23.74 3.51
CA LYS A 136 0.28 -24.76 4.58
C LYS A 136 0.95 -24.35 5.89
N GLN A 137 2.13 -23.71 5.81
CA GLN A 137 2.81 -23.19 7.01
C GLN A 137 1.97 -22.15 7.73
N PHE A 138 1.32 -21.24 6.99
CA PHE A 138 0.41 -20.25 7.56
C PHE A 138 -0.81 -20.92 8.20
N GLN A 139 -1.40 -21.94 7.55
CA GLN A 139 -2.51 -22.70 8.11
C GLN A 139 -2.11 -23.40 9.42
N TYR A 140 -0.91 -24.00 9.46
CA TYR A 140 -0.38 -24.60 10.68
C TYR A 140 -0.25 -23.57 11.81
N ALA A 141 0.40 -22.44 11.54
CA ALA A 141 0.59 -21.37 12.53
C ALA A 141 -0.75 -20.83 13.07
N LEU A 142 -1.74 -20.65 12.17
CA LEU A 142 -3.07 -20.19 12.56
C LEU A 142 -3.78 -21.19 13.48
N HIS A 143 -3.77 -22.48 13.11
CA HIS A 143 -4.41 -23.52 13.92
C HIS A 143 -3.68 -23.77 15.24
N LYS A 144 -2.35 -23.58 15.26
CA LYS A 144 -1.55 -23.61 16.50
C LYS A 144 -1.97 -22.48 17.45
N GLN A 145 -2.09 -21.25 16.95
CA GLN A 145 -2.52 -20.12 17.79
C GLN A 145 -3.93 -20.36 18.37
N HIS A 146 -4.86 -20.80 17.55
CA HIS A 146 -6.20 -21.15 18.02
C HIS A 146 -6.18 -22.25 19.08
N PHE A 147 -5.34 -23.29 18.92
CA PHE A 147 -5.17 -24.34 19.92
C PHE A 147 -4.67 -23.79 21.26
N LEU A 148 -3.65 -22.91 21.23
CA LEU A 148 -3.11 -22.32 22.45
C LEU A 148 -4.14 -21.47 23.20
N GLU A 149 -4.95 -20.70 22.49
CA GLU A 149 -6.05 -19.92 23.09
C GLU A 149 -7.16 -20.81 23.69
N LEU A 150 -7.45 -21.95 23.07
CA LEU A 150 -8.38 -22.93 23.63
C LEU A 150 -7.84 -23.57 24.92
N ILE A 151 -6.53 -23.79 25.00
CA ILE A 151 -5.89 -24.27 26.24
C ILE A 151 -5.95 -23.18 27.32
N GLU A 152 -5.61 -21.93 26.97
CA GLU A 152 -5.65 -20.81 27.90
C GLU A 152 -7.05 -20.54 28.45
N SER A 153 -8.07 -20.68 27.61
CA SER A 153 -9.49 -20.56 28.02
C SER A 153 -10.05 -21.77 28.78
N GLY A 154 -9.25 -22.85 28.96
CA GLY A 154 -9.68 -24.07 29.67
C GLY A 154 -10.61 -24.98 28.85
N GLU A 155 -10.78 -24.73 27.56
CA GLU A 155 -11.65 -25.53 26.69
C GLU A 155 -10.94 -26.78 26.13
N HIS A 156 -10.47 -27.64 27.01
CA HIS A 156 -9.60 -28.79 26.71
C HIS A 156 -10.16 -29.74 25.65
N GLN A 157 -11.49 -29.99 25.66
CA GLN A 157 -12.10 -30.87 24.67
C GLN A 157 -12.06 -30.29 23.26
N LYS A 158 -12.26 -28.97 23.14
CA LYS A 158 -12.14 -28.28 21.85
C LYS A 158 -10.68 -28.20 21.41
N ALA A 159 -9.78 -27.94 22.33
CA ALA A 159 -8.32 -27.93 22.07
C ALA A 159 -7.85 -29.29 21.53
N TYR A 160 -8.26 -30.41 22.18
CA TYR A 160 -7.93 -31.75 21.71
C TYR A 160 -8.47 -32.02 20.29
N ASN A 161 -9.72 -31.63 20.01
CA ASN A 161 -10.29 -31.75 18.68
C ASN A 161 -9.54 -30.90 17.65
N GLN A 162 -9.11 -29.68 18.02
CA GLN A 162 -8.31 -28.81 17.17
C GLN A 162 -6.94 -29.41 16.85
N LEU A 163 -6.27 -29.95 17.86
CA LEU A 163 -4.98 -30.63 17.72
C LEU A 163 -5.07 -31.81 16.74
N MET A 164 -6.01 -32.72 16.98
CA MET A 164 -6.12 -33.98 16.23
C MET A 164 -6.67 -33.80 14.81
N ARG A 165 -7.61 -32.87 14.61
CA ARG A 165 -8.30 -32.72 13.32
C ARG A 165 -7.64 -31.66 12.40
N ARG A 166 -7.01 -30.66 12.98
CA ARG A 166 -6.49 -29.51 12.21
C ARG A 166 -4.96 -29.44 12.20
N LEU A 167 -4.33 -29.60 13.36
CA LEU A 167 -2.87 -29.50 13.46
C LEU A 167 -2.16 -30.77 13.00
N LYS A 168 -2.60 -31.93 13.45
CA LYS A 168 -1.95 -33.22 13.09
C LYS A 168 -1.82 -33.44 11.58
N PRO A 169 -2.79 -33.15 10.71
CA PRO A 169 -2.64 -33.28 9.27
C PRO A 169 -1.64 -32.31 8.65
N LEU A 170 -1.24 -31.28 9.39
CA LEU A 170 -0.30 -30.23 8.97
C LEU A 170 1.06 -30.32 9.69
N GLU A 171 1.31 -31.40 10.42
CA GLU A 171 2.53 -31.61 11.21
C GLU A 171 3.82 -31.44 10.38
N GLU A 172 3.82 -31.84 9.10
CA GLU A 172 4.94 -31.68 8.18
C GLU A 172 5.34 -30.21 7.95
N TYR A 173 4.42 -29.26 8.19
CA TYR A 173 4.61 -27.83 7.94
C TYR A 173 4.92 -27.03 9.20
N GLN A 174 5.30 -27.70 10.28
CA GLN A 174 5.75 -27.10 11.53
C GLN A 174 7.05 -26.30 11.33
N SER A 175 7.28 -25.30 12.17
CA SER A 175 8.46 -24.45 12.08
C SER A 175 9.72 -25.13 12.63
N SER A 176 9.56 -26.04 13.60
CA SER A 176 10.61 -26.81 14.23
C SER A 176 10.23 -28.31 14.25
N PRO A 177 11.16 -29.26 14.07
CA PRO A 177 10.84 -30.70 14.03
C PRO A 177 10.10 -31.24 15.25
N ASP A 178 10.28 -30.65 16.42
CA ASP A 178 9.69 -31.09 17.67
C ASP A 178 8.48 -30.26 18.14
N GLU A 179 8.13 -29.21 17.39
CA GLU A 179 7.09 -28.25 17.77
C GLU A 179 5.71 -28.92 18.03
N PHE A 180 5.29 -29.81 17.13
CA PHE A 180 4.04 -30.54 17.30
C PHE A 180 4.07 -31.46 18.53
N ARG A 181 5.22 -32.08 18.79
CA ARG A 181 5.42 -32.97 19.93
C ARG A 181 5.36 -32.22 21.27
N GLU A 182 5.86 -30.99 21.29
CA GLU A 182 5.76 -30.13 22.49
C GLU A 182 4.34 -29.67 22.79
N LEU A 183 3.45 -29.68 21.79
CA LEU A 183 2.04 -29.34 21.97
C LEU A 183 1.19 -30.51 22.50
N CYS A 184 1.69 -31.77 22.41
CA CYS A 184 1.00 -32.96 22.88
C CYS A 184 1.30 -33.24 24.34
#